data_561b77c5d86b008974267d6388c36875
#
_entry.id   561b77c5d86b008974267d6388c36875
#
_cell.length_a   1.000
_cell.length_b   1.000
_cell.length_c   1.000
_cell.angle_alpha   90.00
_cell.angle_beta   90.00
_cell.angle_gamma   90.00
#
_symmetry.space_group_name_H-M   'P 1'
#
loop_
_entity.id
_entity.type
_entity.pdbx_description
1 polymer ?
#
loop_
_entity_poly.entity_id
_entity_poly.type
_entity_poly.pdbx_seq_one_letter_code
_entity_poly.pdbx_strand_id
1 'polypeptide(L)'
;AGKPFALVVSMNPPHTGYELVPDKYKDIYRDVDVETVCNSPIIAPKGTKMGDFYRKSVLDYYACMTGVDEQVGRIIRQLKEQGLFDNTIVVFTSDHGDSMGMHEHIGKNIYYEEAMRIPMMISWPEKITPRRDSTLMIAFADLYPSLLSLMGFKDRIPAEVQTFDLSASILSPENTQEIVQPYYYLLPENLTTGYRGLRTKKYTFAVHATNGRTDEWILFDREQDPFQLNNIAPDQPALIKQFSNQLKDWLKKTNDPFMNCL
;
A
#
# COMPACT_ATOMS: atom_id res chain seq x y z
N ALA A 1 -27.41 -17.29 -17.95
CA ALA A 1 -26.73 -16.70 -16.81
C ALA A 1 -27.41 -15.39 -16.50
N GLY A 2 -27.36 -14.56 -15.74
CA GLY A 2 -28.15 -13.35 -15.47
C GLY A 2 -28.06 -12.94 -13.98
N LYS A 3 -27.15 -13.61 -13.23
CA LYS A 3 -26.90 -13.26 -11.83
C LYS A 3 -25.60 -12.48 -11.72
N PRO A 4 -25.57 -11.41 -10.93
CA PRO A 4 -24.31 -10.73 -10.61
C PRO A 4 -23.35 -11.69 -9.89
N PHE A 5 -22.05 -11.45 -10.03
CA PHE A 5 -21.01 -12.22 -9.35
C PHE A 5 -20.01 -11.29 -8.68
N ALA A 6 -19.28 -11.81 -7.72
CA ALA A 6 -18.06 -11.24 -7.18
C ALA A 6 -16.95 -12.28 -7.27
N LEU A 7 -15.78 -11.86 -7.73
CA LEU A 7 -14.61 -12.73 -7.88
C LEU A 7 -13.39 -12.02 -7.29
N VAL A 8 -12.68 -12.70 -6.41
CA VAL A 8 -11.36 -12.27 -5.92
C VAL A 8 -10.32 -13.23 -6.46
N VAL A 9 -9.33 -12.69 -7.16
CA VAL A 9 -8.18 -13.46 -7.69
C VAL A 9 -6.95 -13.02 -6.92
N SER A 10 -6.51 -13.85 -5.98
CA SER A 10 -5.31 -13.62 -5.19
C SER A 10 -4.12 -14.31 -5.85
N MET A 11 -3.15 -13.50 -6.29
CA MET A 11 -1.93 -13.99 -6.92
C MET A 11 -0.78 -13.90 -5.90
N ASN A 12 -0.04 -15.00 -5.69
CA ASN A 12 1.10 -14.99 -4.79
C ASN A 12 2.27 -14.11 -5.28
N PRO A 13 2.69 -14.16 -6.57
CA PRO A 13 3.74 -13.25 -7.05
C PRO A 13 3.29 -11.78 -6.98
N PRO A 14 4.23 -10.86 -6.69
CA PRO A 14 5.68 -11.01 -6.60
C PRO A 14 6.22 -11.27 -5.17
N HIS A 15 5.55 -12.05 -4.34
CA HIS A 15 6.07 -12.46 -3.02
C HIS A 15 7.43 -13.16 -3.14
N THR A 16 8.25 -13.16 -2.09
CA THR A 16 9.57 -13.80 -2.02
C THR A 16 9.58 -15.21 -2.60
N GLY A 17 10.69 -15.56 -3.26
CA GLY A 17 10.81 -16.70 -4.15
C GLY A 17 10.81 -16.23 -5.61
N TYR A 18 11.26 -14.97 -5.84
CA TYR A 18 11.24 -14.29 -7.13
C TYR A 18 11.90 -15.13 -8.25
N GLU A 19 12.93 -15.89 -7.90
CA GLU A 19 13.64 -16.79 -8.81
C GLU A 19 12.78 -17.94 -9.39
N LEU A 20 11.62 -18.18 -8.78
CA LEU A 20 10.70 -19.24 -9.22
C LEU A 20 9.81 -18.82 -10.40
N VAL A 21 9.91 -17.57 -10.85
CA VAL A 21 9.16 -17.10 -12.01
C VAL A 21 9.57 -17.86 -13.29
N PRO A 22 8.62 -18.18 -14.20
CA PRO A 22 8.91 -18.87 -15.44
C PRO A 22 9.94 -18.13 -16.32
N ASP A 23 10.84 -18.88 -16.96
CA ASP A 23 11.95 -18.36 -17.77
C ASP A 23 11.47 -17.39 -18.87
N LYS A 24 10.32 -17.62 -19.48
CA LYS A 24 9.76 -16.71 -20.50
C LYS A 24 9.63 -15.25 -20.02
N TYR A 25 9.47 -15.02 -18.73
CA TYR A 25 9.41 -13.67 -18.15
C TYR A 25 10.80 -13.17 -17.78
N LYS A 26 11.70 -14.06 -17.31
CA LYS A 26 13.10 -13.71 -17.04
C LYS A 26 13.82 -13.31 -18.31
N ASP A 27 13.53 -13.98 -19.42
CA ASP A 27 14.13 -13.72 -20.73
C ASP A 27 13.91 -12.28 -21.21
N ILE A 28 12.81 -11.64 -20.80
CA ILE A 28 12.52 -10.22 -21.08
C ILE A 28 13.58 -9.30 -20.48
N TYR A 29 14.16 -9.69 -19.33
CA TYR A 29 15.11 -8.89 -18.57
C TYR A 29 16.56 -9.42 -18.66
N ARG A 30 16.81 -10.44 -19.47
CA ARG A 30 18.11 -11.13 -19.58
C ARG A 30 19.27 -10.17 -19.87
N ASP A 31 19.07 -9.24 -20.78
CA ASP A 31 20.09 -8.32 -21.26
C ASP A 31 20.04 -6.95 -20.54
N VAL A 32 19.23 -6.82 -19.50
CA VAL A 32 19.14 -5.60 -18.70
C VAL A 32 20.31 -5.54 -17.73
N ASP A 33 21.12 -4.48 -17.82
CA ASP A 33 22.11 -4.18 -16.81
C ASP A 33 21.40 -3.76 -15.51
N VAL A 34 21.54 -4.56 -14.46
CA VAL A 34 20.90 -4.32 -13.16
C VAL A 34 21.27 -2.97 -12.56
N GLU A 35 22.44 -2.43 -12.84
CA GLU A 35 22.87 -1.12 -12.32
C GLU A 35 21.99 0.02 -12.87
N THR A 36 21.33 -0.17 -14.01
CA THR A 36 20.41 0.84 -14.57
C THR A 36 19.15 1.05 -13.72
N VAL A 37 18.81 0.09 -12.86
CA VAL A 37 17.68 0.15 -11.92
C VAL A 37 18.14 0.35 -10.48
N CYS A 38 19.43 0.57 -10.24
CA CYS A 38 20.03 0.81 -8.92
C CYS A 38 20.33 2.29 -8.65
N ASN A 39 19.58 3.20 -9.25
CA ASN A 39 19.84 4.65 -9.20
C ASN A 39 19.12 5.40 -8.06
N SER A 40 18.44 4.70 -7.17
CA SER A 40 17.75 5.31 -6.02
C SER A 40 18.68 5.39 -4.80
N PRO A 41 18.66 6.51 -4.03
CA PRO A 41 19.52 6.70 -2.86
C PRO A 41 19.17 5.75 -1.69
N ILE A 42 18.03 5.10 -1.73
CA ILE A 42 17.60 4.12 -0.71
C ILE A 42 18.12 2.70 -0.98
N ILE A 43 18.78 2.48 -2.13
CA ILE A 43 19.38 1.19 -2.49
C ILE A 43 20.82 1.21 -1.96
N ALA A 44 21.13 0.27 -1.07
CA ALA A 44 22.45 0.14 -0.48
C ALA A 44 23.53 -0.12 -1.55
N PRO A 45 24.79 0.32 -1.32
CA PRO A 45 25.89 0.13 -2.25
C PRO A 45 26.13 -1.36 -2.59
N LYS A 46 26.63 -1.60 -3.80
CA LYS A 46 27.17 -2.91 -4.21
C LYS A 46 28.27 -3.36 -3.25
N GLY A 47 28.29 -4.63 -2.92
CA GLY A 47 29.21 -5.23 -1.94
C GLY A 47 28.70 -5.18 -0.50
N THR A 48 27.54 -4.56 -0.25
CA THR A 48 26.83 -4.67 1.01
C THR A 48 25.77 -5.79 0.94
N LYS A 49 25.42 -6.36 2.08
CA LYS A 49 24.41 -7.45 2.15
C LYS A 49 23.09 -7.05 1.47
N MET A 50 22.57 -5.85 1.74
CA MET A 50 21.29 -5.41 1.20
C MET A 50 21.40 -4.93 -0.24
N GLY A 51 22.50 -4.27 -0.60
CA GLY A 51 22.75 -3.86 -1.97
C GLY A 51 22.93 -5.04 -2.94
N ASP A 52 23.58 -6.11 -2.50
CA ASP A 52 23.74 -7.33 -3.29
C ASP A 52 22.44 -8.14 -3.35
N PHE A 53 21.67 -8.17 -2.26
CA PHE A 53 20.34 -8.77 -2.25
C PHE A 53 19.41 -8.10 -3.25
N TYR A 54 19.35 -6.76 -3.26
CA TYR A 54 18.54 -6.01 -4.22
C TYR A 54 18.92 -6.36 -5.66
N ARG A 55 20.21 -6.26 -5.99
CA ARG A 55 20.73 -6.53 -7.35
C ARG A 55 20.46 -7.94 -7.83
N LYS A 56 20.54 -8.91 -6.93
CA LYS A 56 20.22 -10.30 -7.22
C LYS A 56 18.74 -10.53 -7.54
N SER A 57 17.85 -9.74 -6.90
CA SER A 57 16.43 -10.06 -6.84
C SER A 57 15.57 -9.18 -7.75
N VAL A 58 15.98 -7.95 -8.05
CA VAL A 58 15.10 -6.93 -8.65
C VAL A 58 14.62 -7.30 -10.06
N LEU A 59 15.46 -7.92 -10.89
CA LEU A 59 15.05 -8.30 -12.26
C LEU A 59 14.09 -9.49 -12.25
N ASP A 60 14.29 -10.45 -11.35
CA ASP A 60 13.34 -11.54 -11.13
C ASP A 60 12.01 -11.01 -10.56
N TYR A 61 12.05 -10.01 -9.70
CA TYR A 61 10.85 -9.32 -9.21
C TYR A 61 10.08 -8.64 -10.35
N TYR A 62 10.76 -7.96 -11.27
CA TYR A 62 10.14 -7.38 -12.47
C TYR A 62 9.55 -8.46 -13.36
N ALA A 63 10.24 -9.59 -13.52
CA ALA A 63 9.72 -10.74 -14.25
C ALA A 63 8.43 -11.30 -13.62
N CYS A 64 8.36 -11.38 -12.28
CA CYS A 64 7.15 -11.74 -11.56
C CYS A 64 6.00 -10.77 -11.84
N MET A 65 6.25 -9.45 -11.78
CA MET A 65 5.24 -8.43 -12.08
C MET A 65 4.74 -8.53 -13.53
N THR A 66 5.64 -8.75 -14.48
CA THR A 66 5.27 -8.98 -15.90
C THR A 66 4.36 -10.20 -16.03
N GLY A 67 4.66 -11.27 -15.30
CA GLY A 67 3.82 -12.46 -15.28
C GLY A 67 2.42 -12.20 -14.72
N VAL A 68 2.33 -11.42 -13.64
CA VAL A 68 1.04 -11.00 -13.05
C VAL A 68 0.25 -10.14 -14.04
N ASP A 69 0.91 -9.14 -14.67
CA ASP A 69 0.28 -8.26 -15.66
C ASP A 69 -0.32 -9.05 -16.84
N GLU A 70 0.40 -10.04 -17.36
CA GLU A 70 -0.13 -10.92 -18.41
C GLU A 70 -1.41 -11.64 -17.95
N GLN A 71 -1.46 -12.15 -16.72
CA GLN A 71 -2.66 -12.85 -16.22
C GLN A 71 -3.83 -11.90 -15.99
N VAL A 72 -3.58 -10.69 -15.46
CA VAL A 72 -4.60 -9.64 -15.35
C VAL A 72 -5.14 -9.29 -16.73
N GLY A 73 -4.25 -9.12 -17.73
CA GLY A 73 -4.64 -8.88 -19.11
C GLY A 73 -5.55 -9.99 -19.69
N ARG A 74 -5.32 -11.25 -19.31
CA ARG A 74 -6.19 -12.38 -19.71
C ARG A 74 -7.59 -12.26 -19.11
N ILE A 75 -7.69 -11.91 -17.83
CA ILE A 75 -8.97 -11.70 -17.13
C ILE A 75 -9.76 -10.56 -17.80
N ILE A 76 -9.11 -9.43 -18.05
CA ILE A 76 -9.75 -8.27 -18.71
C ILE A 76 -10.23 -8.64 -20.12
N ARG A 77 -9.45 -9.37 -20.89
CA ARG A 77 -9.88 -9.84 -22.24
C ARG A 77 -11.12 -10.70 -22.14
N GLN A 78 -11.18 -11.65 -21.20
CA GLN A 78 -12.36 -12.51 -21.00
C GLN A 78 -13.60 -11.71 -20.63
N LEU A 79 -13.50 -10.73 -19.73
CA LEU A 79 -14.63 -9.84 -19.40
C LEU A 79 -15.14 -9.10 -20.63
N LYS A 80 -14.25 -8.60 -21.50
CA LYS A 80 -14.59 -7.92 -22.74
C LYS A 80 -15.25 -8.85 -23.76
N GLU A 81 -14.68 -10.02 -23.97
CA GLU A 81 -15.20 -11.04 -24.91
C GLU A 81 -16.60 -11.53 -24.51
N GLN A 82 -16.89 -11.56 -23.20
CA GLN A 82 -18.19 -11.91 -22.67
C GLN A 82 -19.19 -10.75 -22.59
N GLY A 83 -18.80 -9.53 -22.99
CA GLY A 83 -19.62 -8.31 -22.89
C GLY A 83 -19.94 -7.90 -21.45
N LEU A 84 -19.08 -8.25 -20.49
CA LEU A 84 -19.29 -7.98 -19.07
C LEU A 84 -18.46 -6.80 -18.56
N PHE A 85 -17.44 -6.37 -19.29
CA PHE A 85 -16.44 -5.43 -18.81
C PHE A 85 -17.02 -4.07 -18.43
N ASP A 86 -17.93 -3.54 -19.24
CA ASP A 86 -18.44 -2.17 -19.05
C ASP A 86 -19.27 -2.05 -17.75
N ASN A 87 -20.02 -3.11 -17.40
CA ASN A 87 -20.80 -3.17 -16.14
C ASN A 87 -20.11 -4.03 -15.06
N THR A 88 -18.79 -4.03 -15.01
CA THR A 88 -18.02 -4.71 -13.96
C THR A 88 -17.08 -3.70 -13.29
N ILE A 89 -17.13 -3.65 -11.94
CA ILE A 89 -16.12 -2.96 -11.15
C ILE A 89 -14.89 -3.86 -11.09
N VAL A 90 -13.81 -3.44 -11.73
CA VAL A 90 -12.52 -4.14 -11.67
C VAL A 90 -11.59 -3.35 -10.77
N VAL A 91 -11.06 -4.01 -9.74
CA VAL A 91 -10.07 -3.44 -8.83
C VAL A 91 -8.77 -4.23 -8.94
N PHE A 92 -7.67 -3.52 -9.17
CA PHE A 92 -6.32 -4.06 -9.11
C PHE A 92 -5.56 -3.36 -7.99
N THR A 93 -5.06 -4.14 -7.04
CA THR A 93 -4.32 -3.64 -5.88
C THR A 93 -3.42 -4.73 -5.30
N SER A 94 -2.66 -4.38 -4.26
CA SER A 94 -1.89 -5.30 -3.42
C SER A 94 -2.26 -5.09 -1.97
N ASP A 95 -1.95 -6.06 -1.11
CA ASP A 95 -2.09 -5.96 0.35
C ASP A 95 -1.01 -5.05 0.97
N HIS A 96 0.22 -5.11 0.49
CA HIS A 96 1.39 -4.31 0.89
C HIS A 96 2.42 -4.28 -0.23
N GLY A 97 3.48 -3.47 -0.07
CA GLY A 97 4.67 -3.47 -0.92
C GLY A 97 5.76 -4.41 -0.41
N ASP A 98 7.00 -4.20 -0.86
CA ASP A 98 8.18 -4.94 -0.43
C ASP A 98 9.42 -4.02 -0.50
N SER A 99 10.17 -3.93 0.59
CA SER A 99 11.38 -3.11 0.66
C SER A 99 12.56 -3.68 -0.12
N MET A 100 12.61 -4.98 -0.36
CA MET A 100 13.63 -5.65 -1.19
C MET A 100 15.09 -5.28 -0.87
N GLY A 101 15.42 -4.92 0.36
CA GLY A 101 16.75 -4.43 0.76
C GLY A 101 16.90 -2.91 0.69
N MET A 102 15.93 -2.17 0.16
CA MET A 102 15.87 -0.72 0.25
C MET A 102 15.71 -0.28 1.71
N HIS A 103 16.28 0.87 2.07
CA HIS A 103 16.40 1.30 3.47
C HIS A 103 17.03 0.25 4.40
N GLU A 104 17.90 -0.62 3.84
CA GLU A 104 18.50 -1.75 4.58
C GLU A 104 17.48 -2.73 5.19
N HIS A 105 16.25 -2.75 4.67
CA HIS A 105 15.14 -3.56 5.14
C HIS A 105 14.69 -4.59 4.12
N ILE A 106 14.35 -5.80 4.56
CA ILE A 106 13.74 -6.87 3.74
C ILE A 106 12.31 -7.08 4.21
N GLY A 107 11.39 -7.15 3.25
CA GLY A 107 9.97 -7.38 3.52
C GLY A 107 9.19 -6.09 3.68
N LYS A 108 8.17 -6.08 4.57
CA LYS A 108 7.07 -5.11 4.54
C LYS A 108 6.71 -4.49 5.89
N ASN A 109 7.32 -4.96 6.97
CA ASN A 109 6.91 -4.60 8.34
C ASN A 109 7.56 -3.29 8.79
N ILE A 110 7.48 -2.26 7.95
CA ILE A 110 8.11 -0.96 8.15
C ILE A 110 7.25 0.15 7.52
N TYR A 111 7.50 1.39 7.92
CA TYR A 111 6.73 2.59 7.54
C TYR A 111 7.17 3.27 6.24
N TYR A 112 8.15 2.74 5.53
CA TYR A 112 8.64 3.33 4.28
C TYR A 112 7.67 3.12 3.11
N GLU A 113 7.73 4.02 2.13
CA GLU A 113 6.82 4.00 0.96
C GLU A 113 6.89 2.67 0.19
N GLU A 114 8.05 2.02 0.13
CA GLU A 114 8.24 0.73 -0.55
C GLU A 114 7.39 -0.38 0.04
N ALA A 115 7.14 -0.33 1.35
CA ALA A 115 6.28 -1.28 2.05
C ALA A 115 4.82 -0.83 2.12
N MET A 116 4.58 0.49 2.22
CA MET A 116 3.26 1.06 2.53
C MET A 116 2.47 1.47 1.29
N ARG A 117 3.14 1.92 0.22
CA ARG A 117 2.49 2.42 -0.97
C ARG A 117 2.22 1.30 -1.96
N ILE A 118 0.95 0.98 -2.12
CA ILE A 118 0.48 -0.07 -3.02
C ILE A 118 -0.14 0.51 -4.30
N PRO A 119 -0.15 -0.24 -5.42
CA PRO A 119 -0.91 0.14 -6.60
C PRO A 119 -2.41 0.14 -6.27
N MET A 120 -3.15 1.08 -6.87
CA MET A 120 -4.60 1.12 -6.80
C MET A 120 -5.17 1.57 -8.14
N MET A 121 -5.85 0.66 -8.84
CA MET A 121 -6.57 0.95 -10.07
C MET A 121 -8.00 0.45 -9.93
N ILE A 122 -8.96 1.32 -10.22
CA ILE A 122 -10.38 1.01 -10.19
C ILE A 122 -10.96 1.37 -11.55
N SER A 123 -11.59 0.41 -12.21
CA SER A 123 -12.27 0.59 -13.50
C SER A 123 -13.72 0.20 -13.39
N TRP A 124 -14.59 1.06 -13.84
CA TRP A 124 -16.01 0.79 -14.08
C TRP A 124 -16.46 1.69 -15.25
N PRO A 125 -16.29 1.23 -16.49
CA PRO A 125 -16.47 2.08 -17.68
C PRO A 125 -17.81 2.81 -17.77
N GLU A 126 -18.90 2.19 -17.32
CA GLU A 126 -20.23 2.84 -17.31
C GLU A 126 -20.35 4.00 -16.31
N LYS A 127 -19.49 4.08 -15.28
CA LYS A 127 -19.67 5.01 -14.16
C LYS A 127 -18.44 5.87 -13.85
N ILE A 128 -17.25 5.42 -14.18
CA ILE A 128 -15.99 6.10 -13.82
C ILE A 128 -15.30 6.57 -15.09
N THR A 129 -15.19 7.89 -15.25
CA THR A 129 -14.38 8.48 -16.32
C THR A 129 -12.88 8.19 -16.06
N PRO A 130 -12.14 7.71 -17.08
CA PRO A 130 -10.72 7.44 -16.92
C PRO A 130 -9.94 8.69 -16.47
N ARG A 131 -9.17 8.55 -15.38
CA ARG A 131 -8.33 9.61 -14.85
C ARG A 131 -7.20 9.05 -14.02
N ARG A 132 -6.20 9.90 -13.75
CA ARG A 132 -5.22 9.70 -12.70
C ARG A 132 -5.56 10.64 -11.55
N ASP A 133 -5.78 10.09 -10.37
CA ASP A 133 -6.03 10.86 -9.16
C ASP A 133 -4.79 10.81 -8.25
N SER A 134 -4.20 11.97 -7.97
CA SER A 134 -3.02 12.12 -7.11
C SER A 134 -3.38 12.65 -5.72
N THR A 135 -4.66 12.89 -5.44
CA THR A 135 -5.15 13.52 -4.21
C THR A 135 -5.90 12.56 -3.32
N LEU A 136 -6.62 11.60 -3.89
CA LEU A 136 -7.36 10.60 -3.14
C LEU A 136 -6.40 9.57 -2.53
N MET A 137 -6.37 9.50 -1.21
CA MET A 137 -5.69 8.43 -0.48
C MET A 137 -6.68 7.33 -0.11
N ILE A 138 -6.42 6.11 -0.57
CA ILE A 138 -7.22 4.93 -0.28
C ILE A 138 -6.32 3.92 0.44
N ALA A 139 -6.72 3.48 1.64
CA ALA A 139 -6.14 2.32 2.28
C ALA A 139 -6.86 1.04 1.81
N PHE A 140 -6.17 -0.10 1.88
CA PHE A 140 -6.76 -1.39 1.52
C PHE A 140 -8.08 -1.66 2.26
N ALA A 141 -8.14 -1.29 3.54
CA ALA A 141 -9.33 -1.46 4.38
C ALA A 141 -10.54 -0.62 3.92
N ASP A 142 -10.33 0.50 3.21
CA ASP A 142 -11.41 1.34 2.68
C ASP A 142 -12.14 0.71 1.50
N LEU A 143 -11.53 -0.32 0.87
CA LEU A 143 -12.15 -1.02 -0.26
C LEU A 143 -13.46 -1.67 0.12
N TYR A 144 -13.56 -2.27 1.31
CA TYR A 144 -14.75 -2.99 1.72
C TYR A 144 -16.00 -2.08 1.76
N PRO A 145 -16.06 -0.99 2.55
CA PRO A 145 -17.21 -0.09 2.55
C PRO A 145 -17.41 0.61 1.20
N SER A 146 -16.33 1.00 0.52
CA SER A 146 -16.42 1.69 -0.76
C SER A 146 -17.01 0.82 -1.85
N LEU A 147 -16.62 -0.45 -1.95
CA LEU A 147 -17.17 -1.38 -2.94
C LEU A 147 -18.62 -1.70 -2.65
N LEU A 148 -19.00 -1.90 -1.38
CA LEU A 148 -20.42 -2.08 -1.02
C LEU A 148 -21.26 -0.89 -1.48
N SER A 149 -20.80 0.33 -1.24
CA SER A 149 -21.51 1.55 -1.67
C SER A 149 -21.56 1.67 -3.20
N LEU A 150 -20.46 1.40 -3.91
CA LEU A 150 -20.43 1.42 -5.38
C LEU A 150 -21.41 0.39 -5.98
N MET A 151 -21.58 -0.77 -5.34
CA MET A 151 -22.52 -1.80 -5.74
C MET A 151 -23.98 -1.53 -5.31
N GLY A 152 -24.26 -0.42 -4.62
CA GLY A 152 -25.59 -0.05 -4.14
C GLY A 152 -26.01 -0.71 -2.82
N PHE A 153 -25.05 -1.24 -2.04
CA PHE A 153 -25.28 -1.91 -0.76
C PHE A 153 -24.78 -1.09 0.44
N LYS A 154 -24.81 0.24 0.35
CA LYS A 154 -24.33 1.13 1.42
C LYS A 154 -24.99 0.84 2.78
N ASP A 155 -26.28 0.52 2.76
CA ASP A 155 -27.07 0.15 3.95
C ASP A 155 -26.67 -1.21 4.57
N ARG A 156 -25.83 -1.97 3.89
CA ARG A 156 -25.29 -3.25 4.34
C ARG A 156 -23.88 -3.15 4.94
N ILE A 157 -23.30 -1.96 4.99
CA ILE A 157 -22.01 -1.75 5.66
C ILE A 157 -22.22 -1.91 7.16
N PRO A 158 -21.54 -2.89 7.81
CA PRO A 158 -21.66 -3.08 9.25
C PRO A 158 -21.23 -1.84 10.04
N ALA A 159 -21.92 -1.59 11.17
CA ALA A 159 -21.62 -0.43 12.01
C ALA A 159 -20.21 -0.49 12.65
N GLU A 160 -19.63 -1.68 12.73
CA GLU A 160 -18.29 -1.94 13.24
C GLU A 160 -17.17 -1.55 12.28
N VAL A 161 -17.49 -1.24 11.02
CA VAL A 161 -16.50 -0.79 10.03
C VAL A 161 -15.93 0.57 10.46
N GLN A 162 -14.63 0.63 10.66
CA GLN A 162 -13.93 1.80 11.20
C GLN A 162 -13.21 2.62 10.12
N THR A 163 -13.25 2.17 8.86
CA THR A 163 -12.58 2.77 7.71
C THR A 163 -13.52 3.67 6.91
N PHE A 164 -13.04 4.23 5.81
CA PHE A 164 -13.75 5.25 5.05
C PHE A 164 -14.50 4.64 3.85
N ASP A 165 -15.76 5.06 3.66
CA ASP A 165 -16.46 4.87 2.41
C ASP A 165 -16.05 5.98 1.43
N LEU A 166 -15.22 5.66 0.46
CA LEU A 166 -14.67 6.59 -0.54
C LEU A 166 -15.39 6.50 -1.89
N SER A 167 -16.54 5.84 -1.95
CA SER A 167 -17.28 5.61 -3.19
C SER A 167 -17.60 6.91 -3.94
N ALA A 168 -17.98 7.97 -3.23
CA ALA A 168 -18.26 9.27 -3.83
C ALA A 168 -17.01 9.89 -4.50
N SER A 169 -15.85 9.82 -3.84
CA SER A 169 -14.57 10.32 -4.39
C SER A 169 -14.08 9.45 -5.55
N ILE A 170 -14.32 8.14 -5.50
CA ILE A 170 -13.99 7.21 -6.60
C ILE A 170 -14.82 7.54 -7.84
N LEU A 171 -16.10 7.84 -7.69
CA LEU A 171 -16.96 8.21 -8.81
C LEU A 171 -16.62 9.59 -9.38
N SER A 172 -16.28 10.53 -8.51
CA SER A 172 -16.18 11.95 -8.90
C SER A 172 -15.09 12.67 -8.09
N PRO A 173 -14.05 13.23 -8.75
CA PRO A 173 -12.90 13.83 -8.07
C PRO A 173 -13.26 15.07 -7.23
N GLU A 174 -14.32 15.80 -7.59
CA GLU A 174 -14.79 16.95 -6.83
C GLU A 174 -15.28 16.59 -5.42
N ASN A 175 -15.56 15.32 -5.15
CA ASN A 175 -15.93 14.81 -3.84
C ASN A 175 -14.72 14.35 -3.00
N THR A 176 -13.49 14.53 -3.52
CA THR A 176 -12.29 14.13 -2.80
C THR A 176 -12.07 15.03 -1.60
N GLN A 177 -11.96 14.42 -0.43
CA GLN A 177 -11.61 15.06 0.82
C GLN A 177 -10.17 14.71 1.20
N GLU A 178 -9.51 15.62 1.91
CA GLU A 178 -8.23 15.30 2.52
C GLU A 178 -8.44 14.30 3.65
N ILE A 179 -7.77 13.17 3.55
CA ILE A 179 -7.89 12.07 4.52
C ILE A 179 -6.53 11.82 5.14
N VAL A 180 -6.54 11.60 6.45
CA VAL A 180 -5.39 11.08 7.19
C VAL A 180 -5.60 9.58 7.35
N GLN A 181 -4.76 8.78 6.69
CA GLN A 181 -4.85 7.32 6.75
C GLN A 181 -4.06 6.78 7.94
N PRO A 182 -4.71 6.09 8.88
CA PRO A 182 -4.01 5.35 9.91
C PRO A 182 -3.39 4.08 9.31
N TYR A 183 -2.24 3.68 9.85
CA TYR A 183 -1.61 2.40 9.53
C TYR A 183 -0.94 1.80 10.75
N TYR A 184 -0.68 0.50 10.69
CA TYR A 184 -0.05 -0.20 11.79
C TYR A 184 0.71 -1.44 11.32
N TYR A 185 1.73 -1.81 12.10
CA TYR A 185 2.29 -3.14 12.16
C TYR A 185 2.30 -3.57 13.63
N LEU A 186 1.82 -4.76 13.90
CA LEU A 186 1.76 -5.33 15.25
C LEU A 186 2.20 -6.79 15.25
N LEU A 187 2.65 -7.24 16.40
CA LEU A 187 2.85 -8.65 16.67
C LEU A 187 1.56 -9.21 17.31
N PRO A 188 0.92 -10.23 16.72
CA PRO A 188 -0.35 -10.75 17.25
C PRO A 188 -0.26 -11.23 18.70
N GLU A 189 0.92 -11.72 19.11
CA GLU A 189 1.24 -12.15 20.48
C GLU A 189 1.53 -10.99 21.44
N ASN A 190 1.79 -9.78 20.92
CA ASN A 190 2.07 -8.58 21.71
C ASN A 190 1.60 -7.32 21.02
N LEU A 191 0.35 -6.94 21.25
CA LEU A 191 -0.30 -5.80 20.61
C LEU A 191 0.30 -4.44 20.99
N THR A 192 1.15 -4.38 22.01
CA THR A 192 1.87 -3.17 22.43
C THR A 192 3.29 -3.09 21.84
N THR A 193 3.62 -3.97 20.89
CA THR A 193 4.86 -3.94 20.12
C THR A 193 4.56 -3.68 18.64
N GLY A 194 5.44 -2.92 17.98
CA GLY A 194 5.37 -2.60 16.57
C GLY A 194 5.13 -1.13 16.29
N TYR A 195 4.56 -0.81 15.14
CA TYR A 195 4.33 0.57 14.70
C TYR A 195 2.84 0.93 14.70
N ARG A 196 2.54 2.15 15.09
CA ARG A 196 1.28 2.84 14.79
C ARG A 196 1.58 4.18 14.16
N GLY A 197 0.87 4.53 13.11
CA GLY A 197 1.19 5.75 12.40
C GLY A 197 0.02 6.35 11.64
N LEU A 198 0.29 7.51 11.09
CA LEU A 198 -0.63 8.30 10.27
C LEU A 198 0.09 8.72 8.99
N ARG A 199 -0.57 8.53 7.86
CA ARG A 199 -0.11 9.02 6.57
C ARG A 199 -1.03 10.12 6.09
N THR A 200 -0.46 11.31 5.85
CA THR A 200 -1.13 12.43 5.18
C THR A 200 -0.63 12.55 3.74
N LYS A 201 -1.13 13.50 2.98
CA LYS A 201 -0.58 13.82 1.66
C LYS A 201 0.90 14.17 1.74
N LYS A 202 1.32 14.91 2.77
CA LYS A 202 2.68 15.44 2.96
C LYS A 202 3.54 14.58 3.87
N TYR A 203 3.02 14.10 4.98
CA TYR A 203 3.80 13.48 6.05
C TYR A 203 3.56 11.99 6.19
N THR A 204 4.62 11.26 6.53
CA THR A 204 4.58 9.94 7.14
C THR A 204 4.97 10.10 8.60
N PHE A 205 4.06 9.84 9.52
CA PHE A 205 4.28 9.87 10.96
C PHE A 205 4.12 8.46 11.52
N ALA A 206 5.03 8.00 12.36
CA ALA A 206 4.92 6.73 13.06
C ALA A 206 5.49 6.81 14.47
N VAL A 207 5.01 5.93 15.32
CA VAL A 207 5.57 5.65 16.64
C VAL A 207 5.86 4.16 16.70
N HIS A 208 7.09 3.82 17.03
CA HIS A 208 7.48 2.46 17.37
C HIS A 208 7.46 2.28 18.89
N ALA A 209 6.98 1.12 19.33
CA ALA A 209 7.04 0.72 20.72
C ALA A 209 7.44 -0.75 20.83
N THR A 210 8.13 -1.07 21.92
CA THR A 210 8.49 -2.44 22.29
C THR A 210 7.99 -2.72 23.71
N ASN A 211 7.14 -3.75 23.85
CA ASN A 211 6.58 -4.15 25.14
C ASN A 211 5.93 -2.99 25.92
N GLY A 212 5.16 -2.17 25.21
CA GLY A 212 4.42 -1.06 25.83
C GLY A 212 5.25 0.20 26.11
N ARG A 213 6.49 0.28 25.64
CA ARG A 213 7.37 1.44 25.82
C ARG A 213 7.73 2.02 24.44
N THR A 214 7.39 3.29 24.23
CA THR A 214 7.84 4.03 23.03
C THR A 214 9.35 4.10 23.01
N ASP A 215 9.94 3.70 21.90
CA ASP A 215 11.38 3.74 21.66
C ASP A 215 11.78 4.56 20.44
N GLU A 216 10.85 4.87 19.54
CA GLU A 216 11.15 5.69 18.38
C GLU A 216 9.96 6.56 17.93
N TRP A 217 10.24 7.81 17.58
CA TRP A 217 9.33 8.73 16.90
C TRP A 217 9.85 9.00 15.49
N ILE A 218 8.97 8.85 14.52
CA ILE A 218 9.30 8.93 13.09
C ILE A 218 8.42 10.00 12.45
N LEU A 219 9.06 10.90 11.71
CA LEU A 219 8.37 11.90 10.90
C LEU A 219 9.17 12.21 9.65
N PHE A 220 8.59 11.96 8.48
CA PHE A 220 9.16 12.32 7.18
C PHE A 220 8.26 13.32 6.47
N ASP A 221 8.87 14.39 5.92
CA ASP A 221 8.22 15.29 4.98
C ASP A 221 8.44 14.77 3.54
N ARG A 222 7.47 14.05 2.99
CA ARG A 222 7.61 13.40 1.68
C ARG A 222 7.62 14.36 0.49
N GLU A 223 7.29 15.62 0.68
CA GLU A 223 7.43 16.66 -0.36
C GLU A 223 8.86 17.14 -0.46
N GLN A 224 9.57 17.25 0.67
CA GLN A 224 10.97 17.68 0.73
C GLN A 224 11.94 16.51 0.66
N ASP A 225 11.54 15.36 1.20
CA ASP A 225 12.31 14.12 1.27
C ASP A 225 11.45 12.94 0.76
N PRO A 226 11.27 12.81 -0.56
CA PRO A 226 10.44 11.74 -1.14
C PRO A 226 11.02 10.34 -0.91
N PHE A 227 12.31 10.26 -0.55
CA PHE A 227 12.99 9.01 -0.24
C PHE A 227 13.04 8.68 1.25
N GLN A 228 12.48 9.52 2.12
CA GLN A 228 12.41 9.29 3.57
C GLN A 228 13.79 8.98 4.20
N LEU A 229 14.81 9.75 3.84
CA LEU A 229 16.17 9.59 4.34
C LEU A 229 16.41 10.30 5.67
N ASN A 230 15.61 11.35 5.97
CA ASN A 230 15.84 12.23 7.11
C ASN A 230 14.62 12.22 8.04
N ASN A 231 14.74 11.52 9.17
CA ASN A 231 13.74 11.58 10.23
C ASN A 231 13.79 12.95 10.94
N ILE A 232 12.81 13.81 10.66
CA ILE A 232 12.72 15.17 11.23
C ILE A 232 11.96 15.22 12.56
N ALA A 233 11.58 14.09 13.15
CA ALA A 233 10.83 14.05 14.41
C ALA A 233 11.52 14.83 15.56
N PRO A 234 12.85 14.75 15.76
CA PRO A 234 13.53 15.50 16.83
C PRO A 234 13.40 17.01 16.68
N ASP A 235 13.32 17.51 15.44
CA ASP A 235 13.31 18.95 15.15
C ASP A 235 11.90 19.53 15.01
N GLN A 236 10.87 18.70 15.11
CA GLN A 236 9.46 19.07 14.87
C GLN A 236 8.52 18.72 16.03
N PRO A 237 8.80 19.16 17.28
CA PRO A 237 8.00 18.76 18.45
C PRO A 237 6.53 19.17 18.35
N ALA A 238 6.23 20.28 17.67
CA ALA A 238 4.84 20.73 17.47
C ALA A 238 4.05 19.79 16.56
N LEU A 239 4.65 19.33 15.46
CA LEU A 239 4.03 18.36 14.55
C LEU A 239 3.91 16.98 15.22
N ILE A 240 4.91 16.54 15.96
CA ILE A 240 4.86 15.31 16.75
C ILE A 240 3.67 15.35 17.71
N LYS A 241 3.50 16.45 18.45
CA LYS A 241 2.35 16.61 19.37
C LYS A 241 1.02 16.58 18.62
N GLN A 242 0.92 17.26 17.48
CA GLN A 242 -0.27 17.28 16.65
C GLN A 242 -0.65 15.87 16.16
N PHE A 243 0.29 15.15 15.52
CA PHE A 243 0.03 13.81 14.99
C PHE A 243 -0.19 12.78 16.09
N SER A 244 0.50 12.93 17.24
CA SER A 244 0.24 12.07 18.42
C SER A 244 -1.19 12.20 18.91
N ASN A 245 -1.74 13.40 18.97
CA ASN A 245 -3.13 13.60 19.37
C ASN A 245 -4.10 12.95 18.38
N GLN A 246 -3.90 13.13 17.07
CA GLN A 246 -4.71 12.49 16.05
C GLN A 246 -4.60 10.96 16.11
N LEU A 247 -3.39 10.43 16.33
CA LEU A 247 -3.18 9.00 16.50
C LEU A 247 -3.91 8.47 17.74
N LYS A 248 -3.82 9.18 18.88
CA LYS A 248 -4.55 8.83 20.10
C LYS A 248 -6.05 8.75 19.89
N ASP A 249 -6.64 9.69 19.15
CA ASP A 249 -8.07 9.68 18.84
C ASP A 249 -8.45 8.42 18.04
N TRP A 250 -7.61 8.04 17.07
CA TRP A 250 -7.83 6.82 16.30
C TRP A 250 -7.66 5.54 17.15
N LEU A 251 -6.59 5.43 17.94
CA LEU A 251 -6.34 4.29 18.84
C LEU A 251 -7.46 4.11 19.86
N LYS A 252 -7.99 5.22 20.40
CA LYS A 252 -9.15 5.21 21.30
C LYS A 252 -10.40 4.68 20.59
N LYS A 253 -10.67 5.16 19.38
CA LYS A 253 -11.81 4.71 18.56
C LYS A 253 -11.76 3.22 18.27
N THR A 254 -10.56 2.66 18.06
CA THR A 254 -10.35 1.25 17.73
C THR A 254 -10.08 0.36 18.95
N ASN A 255 -10.06 0.92 20.16
CA ASN A 255 -9.68 0.22 21.40
C ASN A 255 -8.31 -0.45 21.30
N ASP A 256 -7.35 0.17 20.58
CA ASP A 256 -6.01 -0.37 20.40
C ASP A 256 -5.20 -0.21 21.71
N PRO A 257 -4.69 -1.30 22.31
CA PRO A 257 -3.91 -1.25 23.56
C PRO A 257 -2.59 -0.46 23.43
N PHE A 258 -2.12 -0.21 22.21
CA PHE A 258 -0.97 0.66 21.95
C PHE A 258 -1.17 2.09 22.47
N MET A 259 -2.41 2.49 22.74
CA MET A 259 -2.74 3.76 23.37
C MET A 259 -1.94 4.00 24.66
N ASN A 260 -1.61 2.94 25.39
CA ASN A 260 -0.84 3.02 26.65
C ASN A 260 0.66 3.24 26.42
N CYS A 261 1.13 3.21 25.18
CA CYS A 261 2.52 3.46 24.79
C CYS A 261 2.79 4.96 24.54
N LEU A 262 1.73 5.79 24.38
CA LEU A 262 1.78 7.20 24.01
C LEU A 262 1.55 8.06 25.27
#